data_15ef915c5361a1191d0f4eed2a826f5e
#
_entry.id   15ef915c5361a1191d0f4eed2a826f5e
#
_cell.length_a   1.000
_cell.length_b   1.000
_cell.length_c   1.000
_cell.angle_alpha   90.00
_cell.angle_beta   90.00
_cell.angle_gamma   90.00
#
_symmetry.space_group_name_H-M   'P 1'
#
loop_
_entity.id
_entity.type
_entity.pdbx_description
1 polymer ?
#
loop_
_entity_poly.entity_id
_entity_poly.type
_entity_poly.pdbx_seq_one_letter_code
_entity_poly.pdbx_strand_id
1 'polypeptide(L)'
;MEQLRVGIIGLGQRGYGLTEQIFLNMDGIRVTAVCDVYPDRVARAADLVERSDHPRPFEATDYRELAQGNRVDCVIVAASWSCHTEISCFFLEQGIPVGCEVGGA
;
A
#
# COMPACT_ATOMS: atom_id res chain seq x y z
N MET A 1 21.29 6.39 0.36
CA MET A 1 20.56 5.64 1.39
C MET A 1 19.34 4.99 0.77
N GLU A 2 19.18 3.70 0.98
CA GLU A 2 18.06 2.99 0.40
C GLU A 2 16.76 3.35 1.11
N GLN A 3 15.71 3.54 0.31
CA GLN A 3 14.38 3.78 0.85
C GLN A 3 13.61 2.47 0.94
N LEU A 4 12.84 2.30 2.00
CA LEU A 4 11.92 1.18 2.12
C LEU A 4 10.74 1.40 1.19
N ARG A 5 10.53 0.45 0.28
CA ARG A 5 9.43 0.53 -0.70
C ARG A 5 8.19 -0.12 -0.11
N VAL A 6 7.13 0.66 0.01
CA VAL A 6 5.90 0.23 0.67
C VAL A 6 4.75 0.17 -0.33
N GLY A 7 3.99 -0.93 -0.28
CA GLY A 7 2.74 -1.05 -1.00
C GLY A 7 1.58 -0.85 -0.02
N ILE A 8 0.60 -0.06 -0.42
CA ILE A 8 -0.59 0.18 0.39
C ILE A 8 -1.77 -0.57 -0.23
N ILE A 9 -2.42 -1.42 0.55
CA ILE A 9 -3.57 -2.20 0.11
C ILE A 9 -4.78 -1.78 0.92
N GLY A 10 -5.83 -1.35 0.22
CA GLY A 10 -7.00 -0.78 0.85
C GLY A 10 -6.87 0.73 0.93
N LEU A 11 -7.58 1.43 0.06
CA LEU A 11 -7.45 2.88 -0.11
C LEU A 11 -8.75 3.61 0.22
N GLY A 12 -9.54 3.02 1.11
CA GLY A 12 -10.66 3.72 1.70
C GLY A 12 -10.14 4.84 2.58
N GLN A 13 -11.02 5.44 3.34
CA GLN A 13 -10.67 6.59 4.16
C GLN A 13 -9.42 6.37 5.01
N ARG A 14 -9.29 5.20 5.60
CA ARG A 14 -8.17 4.87 6.48
C ARG A 14 -6.86 4.71 5.73
N GLY A 15 -6.86 3.88 4.69
CA GLY A 15 -5.64 3.64 3.92
C GLY A 15 -5.15 4.89 3.22
N TYR A 16 -6.07 5.67 2.67
CA TYR A 16 -5.73 6.95 2.04
C TYR A 16 -5.15 7.92 3.09
N GLY A 17 -5.78 8.00 4.26
CA GLY A 17 -5.32 8.86 5.33
C GLY A 17 -3.94 8.49 5.84
N LEU A 18 -3.67 7.19 6.00
CA LEU A 18 -2.35 6.72 6.40
C LEU A 18 -1.29 7.10 5.38
N THR A 19 -1.61 6.95 4.08
CA THR A 19 -0.70 7.33 3.02
C THR A 19 -0.37 8.81 3.10
N GLU A 20 -1.40 9.65 3.22
CA GLU A 20 -1.24 11.09 3.24
C GLU A 20 -0.51 11.59 4.48
N GLN A 21 -0.91 11.12 5.66
CA GLN A 21 -0.47 11.71 6.92
C GLN A 21 0.82 11.11 7.44
N ILE A 22 1.10 9.86 7.12
CA ILE A 22 2.23 9.14 7.70
C ILE A 22 3.28 8.81 6.66
N PHE A 23 2.95 7.97 5.68
CA PHE A 23 3.97 7.40 4.81
C PHE A 23 4.63 8.41 3.89
N LEU A 24 3.90 9.40 3.42
CA LEU A 24 4.47 10.42 2.54
C LEU A 24 5.31 11.45 3.28
N ASN A 25 5.20 11.49 4.61
CA ASN A 25 5.95 12.43 5.44
C ASN A 25 7.11 11.77 6.18
N MET A 26 7.32 10.47 6.01
CA MET A 26 8.40 9.74 6.69
C MET A 26 9.63 9.66 5.79
N ASP A 27 10.77 10.06 6.34
CA ASP A 27 12.04 9.88 5.65
C ASP A 27 12.40 8.40 5.57
N GLY A 28 12.96 8.00 4.45
CA GLY A 28 13.38 6.61 4.26
C GLY A 28 12.27 5.68 3.82
N ILE A 29 11.06 6.19 3.62
CA ILE A 29 9.92 5.41 3.13
C ILE A 29 9.43 6.00 1.82
N ARG A 30 9.13 5.11 0.88
CA ARG A 30 8.58 5.50 -0.41
C ARG A 30 7.38 4.61 -0.72
N VAL A 31 6.26 5.20 -1.07
CA VAL A 31 5.08 4.46 -1.49
C VAL A 31 5.24 4.13 -2.97
N THR A 32 5.50 2.86 -3.27
CA THR A 32 5.80 2.42 -4.64
C THR A 32 4.65 1.69 -5.31
N ALA A 33 3.63 1.31 -4.55
CA ALA A 33 2.46 0.65 -5.10
C ALA A 33 1.22 0.95 -4.27
N VAL A 34 0.10 1.08 -4.94
CA VAL A 34 -1.20 1.28 -4.29
C VAL A 34 -2.22 0.33 -4.90
N CYS A 35 -3.10 -0.21 -4.08
CA CYS A 35 -4.05 -1.22 -4.50
C CYS A 35 -5.40 -1.08 -3.79
N ASP A 36 -6.47 -1.18 -4.54
CA ASP A 36 -7.84 -1.26 -4.01
C ASP A 36 -8.70 -1.91 -5.09
N VAL A 37 -9.78 -2.55 -4.70
CA VAL A 37 -10.70 -3.15 -5.66
C VAL A 37 -11.45 -2.09 -6.48
N TYR A 38 -11.47 -0.86 -6.02
CA TYR A 38 -12.12 0.25 -6.71
C TYR A 38 -11.06 1.08 -7.47
N PRO A 39 -11.08 1.07 -8.81
CA PRO A 39 -10.06 1.77 -9.61
C PRO A 39 -9.97 3.27 -9.33
N ASP A 40 -11.09 3.91 -9.01
CA ASP A 40 -11.09 5.34 -8.70
C ASP A 40 -10.29 5.65 -7.44
N ARG A 41 -10.33 4.78 -6.45
CA ARG A 41 -9.53 4.91 -5.24
C ARG A 41 -8.04 4.74 -5.52
N VAL A 42 -7.71 3.80 -6.39
CA VAL A 42 -6.31 3.57 -6.80
C VAL A 42 -5.76 4.81 -7.49
N ALA A 43 -6.49 5.35 -8.45
CA ALA A 43 -6.06 6.55 -9.16
C ALA A 43 -5.91 7.74 -8.23
N ARG A 44 -6.84 7.92 -7.31
CA ARG A 44 -6.80 9.01 -6.33
C ARG A 44 -5.57 8.93 -5.44
N ALA A 45 -5.25 7.73 -4.97
CA ALA A 45 -4.07 7.53 -4.12
C ALA A 45 -2.78 7.75 -4.91
N ALA A 46 -2.72 7.28 -6.15
CA ALA A 46 -1.56 7.49 -7.01
C ALA A 46 -1.34 8.98 -7.28
N ASP A 47 -2.43 9.72 -7.51
CA ASP A 47 -2.36 11.17 -7.69
C ASP A 47 -1.83 11.86 -6.43
N LEU A 48 -2.24 11.40 -5.26
CA LEU A 48 -1.75 11.94 -3.99
C LEU A 48 -0.25 11.76 -3.87
N VAL A 49 0.25 10.57 -4.16
CA VAL A 49 1.69 10.29 -4.08
C VAL A 49 2.46 11.18 -5.05
N GLU A 50 1.98 11.30 -6.26
CA GLU A 50 2.63 12.13 -7.29
C GLU A 50 2.64 13.60 -6.90
N ARG A 51 1.55 14.11 -6.34
CA ARG A 51 1.47 15.50 -5.89
C ARG A 51 2.38 15.80 -4.70
N SER A 52 2.82 14.78 -4.01
CA SER A 52 3.71 14.91 -2.85
C SER A 52 5.20 14.82 -3.23
N ASP A 53 5.51 15.10 -4.48
CA ASP A 53 6.89 15.08 -5.01
C ASP A 53 7.53 13.70 -5.02
N HIS A 54 6.71 12.67 -5.14
CA HIS A 54 7.20 11.28 -5.27
C HIS A 54 6.85 10.76 -6.67
N PRO A 55 7.62 9.82 -7.19
CA PRO A 55 7.26 9.16 -8.45
C PRO A 55 5.90 8.48 -8.33
N ARG A 56 5.16 8.47 -9.42
CA ARG A 56 3.85 7.83 -9.41
C ARG A 56 3.99 6.34 -9.11
N PRO A 57 3.22 5.80 -8.14
CA PRO A 57 3.33 4.40 -7.75
C PRO A 57 2.67 3.48 -8.78
N PHE A 58 3.02 2.19 -8.69
CA PHE A 58 2.32 1.16 -9.44
C PHE A 58 0.87 1.07 -8.96
N GLU A 59 -0.08 1.00 -9.89
CA GLU A 59 -1.50 0.97 -9.59
C GLU A 59 -2.06 -0.42 -9.89
N ALA A 60 -2.79 -1.00 -8.94
CA ALA A 60 -3.38 -2.32 -9.10
C ALA A 60 -4.76 -2.38 -8.48
N THR A 61 -5.62 -3.23 -9.05
CA THR A 61 -6.91 -3.56 -8.46
C THR A 61 -6.92 -4.97 -7.87
N ASP A 62 -5.86 -5.74 -8.11
CA ASP A 62 -5.66 -7.07 -7.53
C ASP A 62 -4.37 -7.03 -6.72
N TYR A 63 -4.48 -7.27 -5.41
CA TYR A 63 -3.34 -7.17 -4.50
C TYR A 63 -2.20 -8.12 -4.89
N ARG A 64 -2.50 -9.23 -5.56
CA ARG A 64 -1.48 -10.21 -5.95
C ARG A 64 -0.47 -9.63 -6.93
N GLU A 65 -0.84 -8.59 -7.66
CA GLU A 65 0.08 -7.94 -8.59
C GLU A 65 1.22 -7.23 -7.88
N LEU A 66 1.03 -6.83 -6.63
CA LEU A 66 2.07 -6.17 -5.85
C LEU A 66 3.23 -7.12 -5.48
N ALA A 67 2.98 -8.42 -5.49
CA ALA A 67 4.01 -9.40 -5.20
C ALA A 67 4.91 -9.70 -6.40
N GLN A 68 4.55 -9.20 -7.57
CA GLN A 68 5.27 -9.47 -8.81
C GLN A 68 6.24 -8.34 -9.13
N GLY A 69 7.33 -8.68 -9.80
CA GLY A 69 8.22 -7.67 -10.35
C GLY A 69 9.05 -6.90 -9.32
N ASN A 70 9.17 -7.42 -8.12
CA ASN A 70 10.00 -6.79 -7.08
C ASN A 70 9.62 -5.32 -6.87
N ARG A 71 8.34 -5.04 -6.75
CA ARG A 71 7.81 -3.67 -6.65
C ARG A 71 7.87 -3.09 -5.25
N VAL A 72 7.80 -3.95 -4.23
CA VAL A 72 7.70 -3.50 -2.84
C VAL A 72 8.63 -4.32 -1.94
N ASP A 73 9.06 -3.71 -0.85
CA ASP A 73 9.82 -4.41 0.20
C ASP A 73 8.89 -4.92 1.28
N CYS A 74 7.76 -4.24 1.48
CA CYS A 74 6.72 -4.65 2.41
C CYS A 74 5.38 -4.05 1.99
N VAL A 75 4.31 -4.54 2.58
CA VAL A 75 2.97 -4.00 2.32
C VAL A 75 2.28 -3.65 3.62
N ILE A 76 1.41 -2.64 3.54
CA ILE A 76 0.53 -2.26 4.64
C ILE A 76 -0.89 -2.60 4.20
N VAL A 77 -1.58 -3.41 5.00
CA VAL A 77 -2.94 -3.82 4.68
C VAL A 77 -3.92 -3.02 5.53
N ALA A 78 -4.68 -2.15 4.86
CA ALA A 78 -5.73 -1.35 5.46
C ALA A 78 -7.10 -1.69 4.85
N ALA A 79 -7.21 -2.91 4.34
CA ALA A 79 -8.43 -3.41 3.71
C ALA A 79 -9.47 -3.79 4.76
N SER A 80 -10.68 -4.10 4.30
CA SER A 80 -11.74 -4.51 5.19
C SER A 80 -11.33 -5.73 6.01
N TRP A 81 -11.93 -5.85 7.19
CA TRP A 81 -11.61 -6.90 8.15
C TRP A 81 -11.66 -8.30 7.54
N SER A 82 -12.66 -8.57 6.71
CA SER A 82 -12.84 -9.90 6.12
C SER A 82 -11.74 -10.30 5.14
N CYS A 83 -11.10 -9.33 4.50
CA CYS A 83 -10.05 -9.59 3.51
C CYS A 83 -8.65 -9.54 4.12
N HIS A 84 -8.53 -9.00 5.30
CA HIS A 84 -7.25 -8.68 5.93
C HIS A 84 -6.37 -9.92 6.12
N THR A 85 -6.91 -10.98 6.67
CA THR A 85 -6.16 -12.21 6.93
C THR A 85 -5.72 -12.88 5.64
N GLU A 86 -6.60 -12.96 4.67
CA GLU A 86 -6.30 -13.58 3.37
C GLU A 86 -5.16 -12.86 2.67
N ILE A 87 -5.23 -11.54 2.62
CA ILE A 87 -4.20 -10.72 1.97
C ILE A 87 -2.87 -10.85 2.70
N SER A 88 -2.91 -10.77 4.02
CA SER A 88 -1.70 -10.88 4.83
C SER A 88 -1.02 -12.24 4.65
N CYS A 89 -1.80 -13.32 4.65
CA CYS A 89 -1.24 -14.66 4.44
C CYS A 89 -0.61 -14.80 3.07
N PHE A 90 -1.24 -14.23 2.05
CA PHE A 90 -0.68 -14.28 0.69
C PHE A 90 0.72 -13.67 0.65
N PHE A 91 0.88 -12.45 1.19
CA PHE A 91 2.18 -11.78 1.13
C PHE A 91 3.23 -12.47 1.99
N LEU A 92 2.86 -12.97 3.15
CA LEU A 92 3.79 -13.71 3.99
C LEU A 92 4.29 -14.98 3.30
N GLU A 93 3.44 -15.66 2.55
CA GLU A 93 3.84 -16.83 1.76
C GLU A 93 4.82 -16.46 0.64
N GLN A 94 4.74 -15.22 0.15
CA GLN A 94 5.66 -14.73 -0.87
C GLN A 94 6.97 -14.19 -0.28
N GLY A 95 7.10 -14.23 1.04
CA GLY A 95 8.27 -13.71 1.71
C GLY A 95 8.28 -12.19 1.84
N ILE A 96 7.12 -11.56 1.69
CA ILE A 96 6.98 -10.11 1.79
C ILE A 96 6.41 -9.75 3.17
N PRO A 97 7.13 -8.97 3.98
CA PRO A 97 6.62 -8.55 5.28
C PRO A 97 5.33 -7.75 5.16
N VAL A 98 4.45 -7.93 6.12
CA VAL A 98 3.15 -7.27 6.16
C VAL A 98 3.02 -6.45 7.43
N GLY A 99 2.70 -5.16 7.27
CA GLY A 99 2.26 -4.33 8.37
C GLY A 99 0.75 -4.26 8.34
N CYS A 100 0.15 -4.42 9.49
CA CYS A 100 -1.30 -4.35 9.62
C CYS A 100 -1.65 -3.15 10.47
N GLU A 101 -2.73 -2.49 10.11
CA GLU A 101 -3.24 -1.44 10.95
C GLU A 101 -3.89 -2.05 12.17
N VAL A 102 -3.32 -1.77 13.33
CA VAL A 102 -3.83 -2.30 14.59
C VAL A 102 -5.01 -1.48 15.03
N GLY A 103 -6.03 -2.18 15.46
CA GLY A 103 -7.15 -1.50 16.05
C GLY A 103 -7.96 -0.77 15.01
N GLY A 104 -7.78 -1.07 13.80
CA GLY A 104 -8.64 -0.57 12.77
C GLY A 104 -10.04 -0.55 13.28
N ALA A 105 -10.00 -0.97 14.40
CA ALA A 105 -11.20 -0.91 15.18
C ALA A 105 -11.84 0.41 14.96
#